data_7b7c13dfd82bc2ba9f161ef8b710c7f7
#
_entry.id   7b7c13dfd82bc2ba9f161ef8b710c7f7
#
_cell.length_a   1.000
_cell.length_b   1.000
_cell.length_c   1.000
_cell.angle_alpha   90.00
_cell.angle_beta   90.00
_cell.angle_gamma   90.00
#
_symmetry.space_group_name_H-M   'P 1'
#
loop_
_entity.id
_entity.type
_entity.pdbx_description
1 polymer ?
#
loop_
_entity_poly.entity_id
_entity_poly.type
_entity_poly.pdbx_seq_one_letter_code
_entity_poly.pdbx_strand_id
1 'polypeptide(L)'
;LTDDLIALGYPPCEGNIMVSNPAWCKSFSDFKSDIVKWINNPDMKSYLDLAIFIDSFSVAGDKELLISLKEYVFNKAQNDLFLAYFAKSTTAFETPTAISNFIGKNSLINIKKAAIFPIVQGIRSLSLKEKIKETTTIKRIKILEDRKIIEKNMAAELVEAFEIVNTLRLKNHLEAINNAKPISNE
;
A
#
# COMPACT_ATOMS: atom_id res chain seq x y z
N LEU A 1 21.82 -6.06 8.35
CA LEU A 1 21.14 -5.01 7.55
C LEU A 1 20.15 -4.18 8.35
N THR A 2 19.17 -4.80 9.07
CA THR A 2 18.23 -4.03 9.91
C THR A 2 18.97 -3.23 10.99
N ASP A 3 19.87 -3.87 11.72
CA ASP A 3 20.65 -3.22 12.78
C ASP A 3 21.57 -2.13 12.23
N ASP A 4 22.16 -2.34 11.04
CA ASP A 4 23.00 -1.35 10.37
C ASP A 4 22.19 -0.10 10.00
N LEU A 5 20.94 -0.29 9.48
CA LEU A 5 20.04 0.83 9.15
C LEU A 5 19.62 1.60 10.41
N ILE A 6 19.33 0.89 11.51
CA ILE A 6 19.02 1.51 12.81
C ILE A 6 20.23 2.32 13.31
N ALA A 7 21.44 1.77 13.21
CA ALA A 7 22.67 2.47 13.60
C ALA A 7 22.93 3.72 12.76
N LEU A 8 22.45 3.76 11.50
CA LEU A 8 22.48 4.93 10.63
C LEU A 8 21.37 5.96 10.90
N GLY A 9 20.52 5.72 11.90
CA GLY A 9 19.47 6.64 12.33
C GLY A 9 18.09 6.40 11.69
N TYR A 10 17.90 5.33 10.91
CA TYR A 10 16.58 4.97 10.42
C TYR A 10 15.77 4.28 11.52
N PRO A 11 14.55 4.74 11.84
CA PRO A 11 13.75 4.09 12.86
C PRO A 11 13.30 2.70 12.39
N PRO A 12 13.09 1.74 13.32
CA PRO A 12 12.52 0.45 12.97
C PRO A 12 11.10 0.61 12.39
N CYS A 13 10.71 -0.30 11.49
CA CYS A 13 9.37 -0.29 10.93
C CYS A 13 8.33 -0.67 12.00
N GLU A 14 7.37 0.22 12.28
CA GLU A 14 6.29 -0.02 13.26
C GLU A 14 5.46 -1.27 12.91
N GLY A 15 5.29 -1.57 11.61
CA GLY A 15 4.62 -2.77 11.12
C GLY A 15 5.48 -4.04 11.19
N ASN A 16 6.71 -3.95 11.67
CA ASN A 16 7.68 -5.04 11.72
C ASN A 16 7.92 -5.74 10.34
N ILE A 17 7.82 -4.97 9.25
CA ILE A 17 8.12 -5.43 7.88
C ILE A 17 9.61 -5.19 7.64
N MET A 18 10.43 -6.12 8.10
CA MET A 18 11.90 -6.00 8.10
C MET A 18 12.54 -7.37 7.86
N VAL A 19 13.76 -7.36 7.32
CA VAL A 19 14.55 -8.59 7.09
C VAL A 19 14.96 -9.31 8.38
N SER A 20 14.94 -8.65 9.52
CA SER A 20 15.13 -9.26 10.84
C SER A 20 13.91 -10.04 11.32
N ASN A 21 12.73 -9.84 10.70
CA ASN A 21 11.53 -10.59 11.02
C ASN A 21 11.46 -11.87 10.18
N PRO A 22 11.46 -13.09 10.81
CA PRO A 22 11.36 -14.35 10.09
C PRO A 22 10.12 -14.48 9.20
N ALA A 23 9.06 -13.72 9.47
CA ALA A 23 7.88 -13.69 8.61
C ALA A 23 8.17 -13.08 7.22
N TRP A 24 9.20 -12.24 7.11
CA TRP A 24 9.59 -11.54 5.88
C TRP A 24 10.98 -11.96 5.36
N CYS A 25 11.71 -12.80 6.10
CA CYS A 25 13.02 -13.34 5.71
C CYS A 25 12.97 -14.87 5.80
N LYS A 26 12.69 -15.52 4.69
CA LYS A 26 12.51 -16.97 4.61
C LYS A 26 12.85 -17.52 3.24
N SER A 27 12.85 -18.84 3.09
CA SER A 27 13.09 -19.50 1.81
C SER A 27 12.01 -19.15 0.78
N PHE A 28 12.34 -19.29 -0.51
CA PHE A 28 11.40 -19.11 -1.62
C PHE A 28 10.16 -20.00 -1.47
N SER A 29 10.36 -21.28 -1.09
CA SER A 29 9.27 -22.25 -0.90
C SER A 29 8.32 -21.85 0.24
N ASP A 30 8.87 -21.36 1.36
CA ASP A 30 8.06 -20.93 2.50
C ASP A 30 7.30 -19.66 2.19
N PHE A 31 7.93 -18.72 1.49
CA PHE A 31 7.27 -17.49 1.05
C PHE A 31 6.12 -17.79 0.08
N LYS A 32 6.34 -18.70 -0.87
CA LYS A 32 5.30 -19.17 -1.79
C LYS A 32 4.14 -19.84 -1.04
N SER A 33 4.43 -20.63 -0.01
CA SER A 33 3.42 -21.25 0.84
C SER A 33 2.57 -20.23 1.59
N ASP A 34 3.17 -19.14 2.08
CA ASP A 34 2.42 -18.06 2.71
C ASP A 34 1.54 -17.30 1.71
N ILE A 35 2.03 -17.05 0.51
CA ILE A 35 1.21 -16.44 -0.57
C ILE A 35 -0.01 -17.34 -0.87
N VAL A 36 0.17 -18.66 -0.92
CA VAL A 36 -0.96 -19.60 -1.10
C VAL A 36 -1.98 -19.47 0.02
N LYS A 37 -1.54 -19.35 1.28
CA LYS A 37 -2.43 -19.15 2.43
C LYS A 37 -3.17 -17.81 2.33
N TRP A 38 -2.45 -16.71 1.99
CA TRP A 38 -3.04 -15.39 1.86
C TRP A 38 -4.14 -15.32 0.80
N ILE A 39 -4.02 -16.12 -0.27
CA ILE A 39 -5.01 -16.14 -1.36
C ILE A 39 -6.17 -17.07 -1.05
N ASN A 40 -5.90 -18.26 -0.48
CA ASN A 40 -6.92 -19.29 -0.31
C ASN A 40 -7.76 -19.12 0.98
N ASN A 41 -7.14 -18.59 2.05
CA ASN A 41 -7.80 -18.38 3.34
C ASN A 41 -7.52 -16.96 3.84
N PRO A 42 -7.97 -15.92 3.11
CA PRO A 42 -7.61 -14.56 3.42
C PRO A 42 -8.35 -14.07 4.67
N ASP A 43 -7.57 -13.48 5.57
CA ASP A 43 -8.04 -12.61 6.64
C ASP A 43 -7.55 -11.17 6.39
N MET A 44 -7.86 -10.24 7.26
CA MET A 44 -7.44 -8.84 7.12
C MET A 44 -5.92 -8.71 7.06
N LYS A 45 -5.19 -9.50 7.85
CA LYS A 45 -3.72 -9.50 7.84
C LYS A 45 -3.19 -10.01 6.51
N SER A 46 -3.76 -11.06 5.96
CA SER A 46 -3.38 -11.63 4.66
C SER A 46 -3.53 -10.62 3.52
N TYR A 47 -4.63 -9.84 3.52
CA TYR A 47 -4.82 -8.78 2.54
C TYR A 47 -3.75 -7.68 2.66
N LEU A 48 -3.38 -7.29 3.89
CA LEU A 48 -2.33 -6.29 4.12
C LEU A 48 -0.95 -6.83 3.72
N ASP A 49 -0.62 -8.06 4.10
CA ASP A 49 0.65 -8.71 3.76
C ASP A 49 0.79 -8.84 2.23
N LEU A 50 -0.27 -9.27 1.53
CA LEU A 50 -0.29 -9.34 0.08
C LEU A 50 -0.17 -7.96 -0.56
N ALA A 51 -0.85 -6.94 -0.03
CA ALA A 51 -0.77 -5.56 -0.50
C ALA A 51 0.65 -5.01 -0.41
N ILE A 52 1.36 -5.29 0.70
CA ILE A 52 2.77 -4.93 0.88
C ILE A 52 3.65 -5.70 -0.10
N PHE A 53 3.41 -7.01 -0.23
CA PHE A 53 4.21 -7.87 -1.10
C PHE A 53 4.13 -7.44 -2.58
N ILE A 54 2.95 -7.15 -3.11
CA ILE A 54 2.82 -6.75 -4.53
C ILE A 54 3.45 -5.41 -4.85
N ASP A 55 3.67 -4.55 -3.85
CA ASP A 55 4.35 -3.26 -4.01
C ASP A 55 5.87 -3.36 -3.80
N SER A 56 6.39 -4.51 -3.35
CA SER A 56 7.82 -4.70 -3.17
C SER A 56 8.59 -4.66 -4.51
N PHE A 57 9.85 -4.30 -4.46
CA PHE A 57 10.77 -4.40 -5.59
C PHE A 57 12.14 -4.87 -5.13
N SER A 58 12.90 -5.50 -6.03
CA SER A 58 14.25 -5.99 -5.71
C SER A 58 15.23 -4.82 -5.73
N VAL A 59 15.95 -4.63 -4.63
CA VAL A 59 17.03 -3.63 -4.51
C VAL A 59 18.39 -4.27 -4.80
N ALA A 60 18.57 -5.54 -4.38
CA ALA A 60 19.80 -6.29 -4.56
C ALA A 60 19.52 -7.80 -4.57
N GLY A 61 20.49 -8.59 -5.02
CA GLY A 61 20.35 -10.03 -5.10
C GLY A 61 19.66 -10.51 -6.39
N ASP A 62 19.18 -11.76 -6.35
CA ASP A 62 18.51 -12.37 -7.49
C ASP A 62 17.06 -11.88 -7.60
N LYS A 63 16.82 -10.97 -8.54
CA LYS A 63 15.49 -10.41 -8.81
C LYS A 63 14.46 -11.43 -9.32
N GLU A 64 14.92 -12.55 -9.92
CA GLU A 64 14.03 -13.56 -10.49
C GLU A 64 13.22 -14.27 -9.40
N LEU A 65 13.74 -14.34 -8.18
CA LEU A 65 12.99 -14.85 -7.02
C LEU A 65 11.72 -14.03 -6.76
N LEU A 66 11.84 -12.70 -6.76
CA LEU A 66 10.69 -11.81 -6.55
C LEU A 66 9.75 -11.81 -7.76
N ILE A 67 10.30 -11.77 -8.98
CA ILE A 67 9.51 -11.79 -10.22
C ILE A 67 8.63 -13.04 -10.25
N SER A 68 9.22 -14.22 -10.00
CA SER A 68 8.50 -15.51 -10.02
C SER A 68 7.36 -15.56 -8.98
N LEU A 69 7.61 -15.05 -7.76
CA LEU A 69 6.57 -14.98 -6.74
C LEU A 69 5.45 -13.99 -7.10
N LYS A 70 5.79 -12.83 -7.66
CA LYS A 70 4.78 -11.87 -8.14
C LYS A 70 3.95 -12.43 -9.28
N GLU A 71 4.55 -13.10 -10.24
CA GLU A 71 3.81 -13.76 -11.32
C GLU A 71 2.84 -14.80 -10.78
N TYR A 72 3.28 -15.58 -9.79
CA TYR A 72 2.40 -16.51 -9.11
C TYR A 72 1.19 -15.80 -8.48
N VAL A 73 1.40 -14.68 -7.76
CA VAL A 73 0.31 -13.88 -7.17
C VAL A 73 -0.64 -13.37 -8.26
N PHE A 74 -0.12 -12.71 -9.30
CA PHE A 74 -0.94 -12.12 -10.36
C PHE A 74 -1.74 -13.16 -11.17
N ASN A 75 -1.31 -14.42 -11.17
CA ASN A 75 -2.03 -15.49 -11.82
C ASN A 75 -3.05 -16.19 -10.90
N LYS A 76 -2.78 -16.28 -9.60
CA LYS A 76 -3.65 -17.00 -8.65
C LYS A 76 -4.68 -16.13 -7.98
N ALA A 77 -4.39 -14.85 -7.75
CA ALA A 77 -5.31 -13.89 -7.13
C ALA A 77 -6.34 -13.33 -8.13
N GLN A 78 -6.89 -14.17 -9.03
CA GLN A 78 -7.86 -13.77 -10.07
C GLN A 78 -9.29 -14.23 -9.77
N ASN A 79 -9.54 -14.77 -8.60
CA ASN A 79 -10.89 -15.12 -8.16
C ASN A 79 -11.68 -13.84 -7.84
N ASP A 80 -12.86 -13.67 -8.42
CA ASP A 80 -13.68 -12.46 -8.26
C ASP A 80 -14.05 -12.19 -6.79
N LEU A 81 -14.34 -13.23 -6.02
CA LEU A 81 -14.65 -13.10 -4.61
C LEU A 81 -13.44 -12.59 -3.82
N PHE A 82 -12.26 -13.15 -4.08
CA PHE A 82 -11.01 -12.68 -3.49
C PHE A 82 -10.73 -11.21 -3.84
N LEU A 83 -10.85 -10.86 -5.12
CA LEU A 83 -10.62 -9.48 -5.60
C LEU A 83 -11.61 -8.50 -4.97
N ALA A 84 -12.88 -8.89 -4.81
CA ALA A 84 -13.90 -8.08 -4.15
C ALA A 84 -13.56 -7.82 -2.68
N TYR A 85 -13.13 -8.84 -1.94
CA TYR A 85 -12.70 -8.68 -0.56
C TYR A 85 -11.38 -7.91 -0.44
N PHE A 86 -10.44 -8.15 -1.34
CA PHE A 86 -9.20 -7.38 -1.40
C PHE A 86 -9.47 -5.89 -1.66
N ALA A 87 -10.39 -5.57 -2.57
CA ALA A 87 -10.85 -4.21 -2.80
C ALA A 87 -11.59 -3.65 -1.56
N LYS A 88 -12.46 -4.45 -0.92
CA LYS A 88 -13.18 -4.04 0.28
C LYS A 88 -12.22 -3.70 1.44
N SER A 89 -11.02 -4.26 1.48
CA SER A 89 -10.02 -3.89 2.49
C SER A 89 -9.60 -2.41 2.42
N THR A 90 -9.92 -1.69 1.32
CA THR A 90 -9.78 -0.22 1.24
C THR A 90 -10.62 0.50 2.29
N THR A 91 -11.76 -0.07 2.66
CA THR A 91 -12.71 0.53 3.62
C THR A 91 -12.46 0.09 5.06
N ALA A 92 -11.50 -0.81 5.28
CA ALA A 92 -11.17 -1.32 6.61
C ALA A 92 -10.49 -0.29 7.52
N PHE A 93 -9.89 0.73 6.94
CA PHE A 93 -9.49 1.93 7.65
C PHE A 93 -10.64 2.91 7.47
N GLU A 94 -11.30 3.27 8.57
CA GLU A 94 -12.40 4.21 8.59
C GLU A 94 -12.16 5.37 7.61
N THR A 95 -12.64 5.20 6.38
CA THR A 95 -12.92 6.38 5.56
C THR A 95 -13.94 7.14 6.38
N PRO A 96 -13.71 8.42 6.68
CA PRO A 96 -14.72 9.20 7.36
C PRO A 96 -15.97 9.24 6.47
N THR A 97 -16.89 8.30 6.61
CA THR A 97 -18.32 8.48 6.28
C THR A 97 -18.85 9.68 7.05
N ALA A 98 -18.02 10.20 7.83
CA ALA A 98 -18.11 11.30 8.72
C ALA A 98 -17.34 12.55 8.26
N ILE A 99 -17.16 12.81 6.97
CA ILE A 99 -16.96 14.20 6.56
C ILE A 99 -18.12 15.06 7.09
N SER A 100 -19.34 14.50 7.16
CA SER A 100 -20.48 15.17 7.81
C SER A 100 -20.34 15.29 9.34
N ASN A 101 -19.64 14.40 10.03
CA ASN A 101 -19.40 14.49 11.47
C ASN A 101 -18.16 15.34 11.82
N PHE A 102 -17.35 15.68 10.84
CA PHE A 102 -16.17 16.55 10.99
C PHE A 102 -16.51 18.04 10.89
N ILE A 103 -17.61 18.41 10.25
CA ILE A 103 -18.11 19.79 10.25
C ILE A 103 -18.66 20.10 11.65
N GLY A 104 -17.76 20.44 12.58
CA GLY A 104 -18.15 20.92 13.92
C GLY A 104 -17.38 20.36 15.11
N LYS A 105 -16.44 19.42 14.91
CA LYS A 105 -15.51 18.99 15.96
C LYS A 105 -14.07 19.29 15.52
N ASN A 106 -13.29 19.95 16.37
CA ASN A 106 -11.83 20.14 16.21
C ASN A 106 -11.06 18.81 16.31
N SER A 107 -11.45 17.82 15.49
CA SER A 107 -10.76 16.54 15.45
C SER A 107 -9.74 16.55 14.31
N LEU A 108 -8.50 16.23 14.61
CA LEU A 108 -7.43 16.07 13.63
C LEU A 108 -7.75 14.90 12.72
N ILE A 109 -7.49 15.07 11.42
CA ILE A 109 -7.74 14.04 10.40
C ILE A 109 -6.41 13.33 10.11
N ASN A 110 -6.38 12.02 10.26
CA ASN A 110 -5.24 11.24 9.83
C ASN A 110 -5.22 11.15 8.30
N ILE A 111 -4.45 12.02 7.65
CA ILE A 111 -4.35 12.15 6.18
C ILE A 111 -3.94 10.82 5.53
N LYS A 112 -3.05 10.07 6.16
CA LYS A 112 -2.60 8.76 5.65
C LYS A 112 -3.76 7.76 5.56
N LYS A 113 -4.58 7.67 6.63
CA LYS A 113 -5.70 6.72 6.69
C LYS A 113 -6.91 7.19 5.89
N ALA A 114 -7.20 8.50 5.96
CA ALA A 114 -8.43 9.06 5.39
C ALA A 114 -8.36 9.29 3.86
N ALA A 115 -7.18 9.54 3.31
CA ALA A 115 -7.03 9.90 1.91
C ALA A 115 -5.99 9.07 1.16
N ILE A 116 -4.74 8.99 1.65
CA ILE A 116 -3.68 8.28 0.92
C ILE A 116 -3.99 6.79 0.79
N PHE A 117 -4.36 6.14 1.89
CA PHE A 117 -4.60 4.70 1.90
C PHE A 117 -5.73 4.27 0.95
N PRO A 118 -6.93 4.90 0.94
CA PRO A 118 -7.99 4.55 0.00
C PRO A 118 -7.56 4.65 -1.47
N ILE A 119 -6.86 5.71 -1.86
CA ILE A 119 -6.35 5.88 -3.23
C ILE A 119 -5.38 4.74 -3.57
N VAL A 120 -4.36 4.54 -2.73
CA VAL A 120 -3.32 3.53 -2.96
C VAL A 120 -3.92 2.13 -3.04
N GLN A 121 -4.81 1.77 -2.10
CA GLN A 121 -5.39 0.43 -2.05
C GLN A 121 -6.42 0.21 -3.17
N GLY A 122 -7.22 1.21 -3.52
CA GLY A 122 -8.16 1.14 -4.64
C GLY A 122 -7.42 0.90 -5.97
N ILE A 123 -6.40 1.70 -6.25
CA ILE A 123 -5.58 1.56 -7.46
C ILE A 123 -4.80 0.23 -7.46
N ARG A 124 -4.30 -0.22 -6.31
CA ARG A 124 -3.64 -1.52 -6.17
C ARG A 124 -4.59 -2.67 -6.47
N SER A 125 -5.84 -2.59 -6.00
CA SER A 125 -6.85 -3.62 -6.24
C SER A 125 -7.21 -3.73 -7.74
N LEU A 126 -7.40 -2.61 -8.42
CA LEU A 126 -7.57 -2.58 -9.87
C LEU A 126 -6.34 -3.13 -10.60
N SER A 127 -5.13 -2.75 -10.15
CA SER A 127 -3.89 -3.22 -10.74
C SER A 127 -3.70 -4.73 -10.58
N LEU A 128 -4.09 -5.29 -9.44
CA LEU A 128 -4.07 -6.74 -9.23
C LEU A 128 -5.03 -7.45 -10.18
N LYS A 129 -6.26 -6.96 -10.30
CA LYS A 129 -7.26 -7.48 -11.25
C LYS A 129 -6.75 -7.44 -12.70
N GLU A 130 -6.17 -6.33 -13.10
CA GLU A 130 -5.67 -6.09 -14.46
C GLU A 130 -4.26 -6.64 -14.71
N LYS A 131 -3.67 -7.34 -13.73
CA LYS A 131 -2.32 -7.91 -13.78
C LYS A 131 -1.24 -6.88 -14.10
N ILE A 132 -1.40 -5.65 -13.59
CA ILE A 132 -0.43 -4.56 -13.74
C ILE A 132 0.66 -4.73 -12.68
N LYS A 133 1.88 -5.05 -13.14
CA LYS A 133 3.04 -5.33 -12.26
C LYS A 133 3.75 -4.09 -11.75
N GLU A 134 3.37 -2.89 -12.23
CA GLU A 134 3.91 -1.62 -11.74
C GLU A 134 3.63 -1.48 -10.23
N THR A 135 4.56 -0.85 -9.50
CA THR A 135 4.45 -0.69 -8.03
C THR A 135 4.07 0.72 -7.61
N THR A 136 4.27 1.72 -8.46
CA THR A 136 4.02 3.13 -8.16
C THR A 136 2.58 3.51 -8.47
N THR A 137 1.88 4.12 -7.52
CA THR A 137 0.45 4.47 -7.64
C THR A 137 0.16 5.34 -8.88
N ILE A 138 0.93 6.41 -9.11
CA ILE A 138 0.71 7.31 -10.26
C ILE A 138 0.90 6.57 -11.59
N LYS A 139 1.93 5.74 -11.71
CA LYS A 139 2.13 4.95 -12.95
C LYS A 139 1.04 3.91 -13.15
N ARG A 140 0.53 3.28 -12.07
CA ARG A 140 -0.63 2.39 -12.14
C ARG A 140 -1.87 3.10 -12.66
N ILE A 141 -2.16 4.32 -12.15
CA ILE A 141 -3.27 5.15 -12.61
C ILE A 141 -3.15 5.40 -14.12
N LYS A 142 -1.96 5.79 -14.60
CA LYS A 142 -1.71 6.02 -16.01
C LYS A 142 -1.91 4.77 -16.87
N ILE A 143 -1.41 3.61 -16.46
CA ILE A 143 -1.62 2.35 -17.16
C ILE A 143 -3.11 1.96 -17.20
N LEU A 144 -3.85 2.19 -16.10
CA LEU A 144 -5.29 1.94 -16.05
C LEU A 144 -6.07 2.88 -17.00
N GLU A 145 -5.66 4.14 -17.10
CA GLU A 145 -6.20 5.10 -18.08
C GLU A 145 -5.90 4.64 -19.51
N ASP A 146 -4.65 4.33 -19.84
CA ASP A 146 -4.22 3.87 -21.16
C ASP A 146 -5.00 2.62 -21.62
N ARG A 147 -5.34 1.73 -20.67
CA ARG A 147 -6.18 0.53 -20.88
C ARG A 147 -7.68 0.81 -20.87
N LYS A 148 -8.10 2.05 -20.66
CA LYS A 148 -9.52 2.47 -20.57
C LYS A 148 -10.30 1.78 -19.44
N ILE A 149 -9.63 1.37 -18.37
CA ILE A 149 -10.25 0.80 -17.17
C ILE A 149 -10.81 1.91 -16.29
N ILE A 150 -10.14 3.07 -16.28
CA ILE A 150 -10.63 4.30 -15.66
C ILE A 150 -10.67 5.41 -16.72
N GLU A 151 -11.62 6.32 -16.56
CA GLU A 151 -11.77 7.46 -17.44
C GLU A 151 -10.65 8.50 -17.23
N LYS A 152 -10.30 9.23 -18.29
CA LYS A 152 -9.23 10.23 -18.28
C LYS A 152 -9.42 11.29 -17.19
N ASN A 153 -10.64 11.80 -17.03
CA ASN A 153 -10.92 12.80 -16.00
C ASN A 153 -10.72 12.24 -14.59
N MET A 154 -11.22 11.03 -14.32
CA MET A 154 -11.01 10.34 -13.06
C MET A 154 -9.52 10.07 -12.79
N ALA A 155 -8.75 9.68 -13.80
CA ALA A 155 -7.31 9.47 -13.66
C ALA A 155 -6.60 10.76 -13.25
N ALA A 156 -6.92 11.89 -13.92
CA ALA A 156 -6.36 13.19 -13.60
C ALA A 156 -6.71 13.64 -12.16
N GLU A 157 -7.98 13.52 -11.76
CA GLU A 157 -8.45 13.86 -10.41
C GLU A 157 -7.77 13.00 -9.34
N LEU A 158 -7.58 11.69 -9.58
CA LEU A 158 -6.90 10.79 -8.65
C LEU A 158 -5.41 11.14 -8.48
N VAL A 159 -4.72 11.50 -9.57
CA VAL A 159 -3.32 11.94 -9.50
C VAL A 159 -3.22 13.25 -8.72
N GLU A 160 -4.04 14.24 -9.06
CA GLU A 160 -4.05 15.54 -8.38
C GLU A 160 -4.35 15.39 -6.87
N ALA A 161 -5.41 14.64 -6.53
CA ALA A 161 -5.75 14.36 -5.13
C ALA A 161 -4.60 13.67 -4.39
N PHE A 162 -3.97 12.68 -5.02
CA PHE A 162 -2.83 11.97 -4.41
C PHE A 162 -1.62 12.88 -4.17
N GLU A 163 -1.32 13.78 -5.11
CA GLU A 163 -0.22 14.76 -4.97
C GLU A 163 -0.52 15.80 -3.88
N ILE A 164 -1.76 16.31 -3.84
CA ILE A 164 -2.19 17.27 -2.81
C ILE A 164 -2.05 16.67 -1.41
N VAL A 165 -2.60 15.48 -1.18
CA VAL A 165 -2.59 14.87 0.16
C VAL A 165 -1.18 14.49 0.60
N ASN A 166 -0.30 14.06 -0.31
CA ASN A 166 1.10 13.80 0.02
C ASN A 166 1.87 15.11 0.31
N THR A 167 1.58 16.18 -0.42
CA THR A 167 2.16 17.50 -0.17
C THR A 167 1.75 18.05 1.19
N LEU A 168 0.46 17.94 1.55
CA LEU A 168 -0.04 18.33 2.87
C LEU A 168 0.64 17.55 3.98
N ARG A 169 0.73 16.23 3.81
CA ARG A 169 1.41 15.36 4.78
C ARG A 169 2.88 15.75 4.95
N LEU A 170 3.59 16.01 3.86
CA LEU A 170 4.99 16.45 3.90
C LEU A 170 5.14 17.78 4.63
N LYS A 171 4.27 18.76 4.34
CA LYS A 171 4.26 20.05 5.04
C LYS A 171 4.08 19.87 6.55
N ASN A 172 3.08 19.10 6.97
CA ASN A 172 2.84 18.81 8.38
C ASN A 172 4.07 18.17 9.07
N HIS A 173 4.73 17.24 8.39
CA HIS A 173 5.94 16.61 8.91
C HIS A 173 7.10 17.60 9.06
N LEU A 174 7.32 18.46 8.04
CA LEU A 174 8.36 19.50 8.10
C LEU A 174 8.08 20.53 9.20
N GLU A 175 6.83 20.94 9.35
CA GLU A 175 6.44 21.86 10.44
C GLU A 175 6.63 21.23 11.81
N ALA A 176 6.33 19.93 11.98
CA ALA A 176 6.59 19.21 13.22
C ALA A 176 8.09 19.18 13.55
N ILE A 177 8.94 18.86 12.55
CA ILE A 177 10.39 18.84 12.70
C ILE A 177 10.91 20.24 13.10
N ASN A 178 10.49 21.29 12.40
CA ASN A 178 10.93 22.66 12.67
C ASN A 178 10.53 23.15 14.06
N ASN A 179 9.44 22.63 14.60
CA ASN A 179 8.93 22.96 15.94
C ASN A 179 9.35 21.97 17.02
N ALA A 180 10.27 21.02 16.72
CA ALA A 180 10.70 19.94 17.62
C ALA A 180 9.52 19.12 18.20
N LYS A 181 8.45 18.93 17.40
CA LYS A 181 7.28 18.14 17.76
C LYS A 181 7.38 16.72 17.16
N PRO A 182 6.73 15.73 17.77
CA PRO A 182 6.62 14.39 17.17
C PRO A 182 5.97 14.46 15.77
N ILE A 183 6.49 13.69 14.83
CA ILE A 183 5.90 13.55 13.50
C ILE A 183 4.59 12.76 13.63
N SER A 184 3.50 13.32 13.12
CA SER A 184 2.18 12.69 13.05
C SER A 184 1.62 12.70 11.63
N ASN A 185 0.68 11.80 11.35
CA ASN A 185 -0.10 11.82 10.11
C ASN A 185 -1.43 12.60 10.25
N GLU A 186 -1.63 13.27 11.36
CA GLU A 186 -2.78 14.10 11.71
C GLU A 186 -2.53 15.57 11.42
#